data_89b163d01d86f0d87180cc1612864c5a
#
_entry.id   89b163d01d86f0d87180cc1612864c5a
#
_cell.length_a   1.000
_cell.length_b   1.000
_cell.length_c   1.000
_cell.angle_alpha   90.00
_cell.angle_beta   90.00
_cell.angle_gamma   90.00
#
_symmetry.space_group_name_H-M   'P 1'
#
loop_
_entity.id
_entity.type
_entity.pdbx_description
1 polymer ?
#
loop_
_entity_poly.entity_id
_entity_poly.type
_entity_poly.pdbx_seq_one_letter_code
_entity_poly.pdbx_strand_id
1 'polypeptide(L)'
;MTDPAAQAGVGECRPDRRSNPPHPPGIGISAKIGLSRHDRQQMITEFPRAPDNAELTETNRRFYDPLWRDARLVEPQRFNTWPLVSSLVAKAHSRLEVAPGLRPRLPVEGSHFVDLSEPAVAKLCARAASASLGSITALPFSDGAFDLVCAVDIVEHVDDEDGALSELSRVCAAGGALLIAVPLHPSRWTPFDDFVGHCRRYEPQRLLEKLSEYGFTVESSAVYGMQPKSSRLLDLGLWWLTHHRQRAMWWYNRVMMPLGVRFQKKLDLQPGMLDASDVDEVLLVCRKACQALPTTLP
;
A
#
# COMPACT_ATOMS: atom_id res chain seq x y z
N MET A 1 -12.11 -54.92 16.99
CA MET A 1 -12.86 -54.00 16.13
C MET A 1 -12.34 -52.64 16.39
N THR A 2 -11.45 -52.16 15.53
CA THR A 2 -10.65 -50.96 15.63
C THR A 2 -11.25 -49.85 14.81
N ASP A 3 -11.52 -48.74 15.43
CA ASP A 3 -12.00 -47.49 14.82
C ASP A 3 -10.81 -46.70 14.26
N PRO A 4 -10.79 -46.25 13.01
CA PRO A 4 -9.70 -45.41 12.50
C PRO A 4 -10.01 -43.93 12.69
N ALA A 5 -9.15 -43.27 13.43
CA ALA A 5 -9.10 -41.85 13.64
C ALA A 5 -8.97 -41.05 12.33
N ALA A 6 -9.83 -40.05 12.18
CA ALA A 6 -9.76 -39.05 11.13
C ALA A 6 -8.56 -38.14 11.38
N GLN A 7 -7.58 -38.17 10.50
CA GLN A 7 -6.49 -37.18 10.41
C GLN A 7 -7.02 -35.93 9.69
N ALA A 8 -7.22 -34.87 10.42
CA ALA A 8 -7.38 -33.53 9.86
C ALA A 8 -6.03 -33.03 9.32
N GLY A 9 -5.90 -32.92 8.02
CA GLY A 9 -4.72 -32.36 7.37
C GLY A 9 -4.61 -30.85 7.64
N VAL A 10 -3.57 -30.46 8.34
CA VAL A 10 -3.15 -29.08 8.47
C VAL A 10 -2.57 -28.66 7.12
N GLY A 11 -3.25 -27.77 6.42
CA GLY A 11 -2.77 -27.20 5.15
C GLY A 11 -1.52 -26.34 5.37
N GLU A 12 -0.36 -26.89 5.04
CA GLU A 12 0.89 -26.14 4.99
C GLU A 12 0.82 -25.08 3.90
N CYS A 13 1.02 -23.80 4.27
CA CYS A 13 1.37 -22.71 3.34
C CYS A 13 2.76 -23.01 2.74
N ARG A 14 2.83 -23.68 1.60
CA ARG A 14 4.08 -23.86 0.85
C ARG A 14 4.18 -22.79 -0.23
N PRO A 15 5.35 -22.13 -0.42
CA PRO A 15 5.56 -21.23 -1.55
C PRO A 15 5.63 -22.03 -2.84
N ASP A 16 4.71 -21.75 -3.77
CA ASP A 16 4.70 -22.34 -5.12
C ASP A 16 5.76 -21.65 -5.99
N ARG A 17 6.87 -22.32 -6.26
CA ARG A 17 7.89 -21.90 -7.23
C ARG A 17 7.41 -22.23 -8.62
N ARG A 18 6.75 -21.30 -9.30
CA ARG A 18 6.53 -21.40 -10.74
C ARG A 18 7.28 -20.30 -11.48
N SER A 19 7.97 -20.73 -12.51
CA SER A 19 8.81 -20.00 -13.45
C SER A 19 8.05 -18.85 -14.15
N ASN A 20 8.70 -17.68 -14.24
CA ASN A 20 8.22 -16.53 -15.00
C ASN A 20 8.02 -16.85 -16.49
N PRO A 21 6.90 -16.42 -17.08
CA PRO A 21 6.75 -16.37 -18.54
C PRO A 21 7.49 -15.15 -19.13
N PRO A 22 7.91 -15.22 -20.40
CA PRO A 22 8.70 -14.15 -21.04
C PRO A 22 7.85 -12.90 -21.34
N HIS A 23 8.45 -11.72 -21.20
CA HIS A 23 7.87 -10.43 -21.50
C HIS A 23 7.52 -10.26 -22.99
N PRO A 24 6.38 -9.62 -23.33
CA PRO A 24 6.11 -9.19 -24.71
C PRO A 24 6.95 -7.96 -25.08
N PRO A 25 7.27 -7.75 -26.38
CA PRO A 25 8.12 -6.66 -26.84
C PRO A 25 7.41 -5.30 -26.76
N GLY A 26 8.13 -4.30 -26.24
CA GLY A 26 7.66 -2.93 -26.10
C GLY A 26 7.37 -2.25 -27.44
N ILE A 27 6.26 -1.53 -27.52
CA ILE A 27 5.90 -0.64 -28.63
C ILE A 27 6.45 0.74 -28.31
N GLY A 28 7.50 1.13 -29.06
CA GLY A 28 8.09 2.47 -28.97
C GLY A 28 7.22 3.51 -29.68
N ILE A 29 6.81 4.55 -28.96
CA ILE A 29 6.28 5.79 -29.57
C ILE A 29 7.34 6.88 -29.41
N SER A 30 7.98 7.24 -30.52
CA SER A 30 8.99 8.29 -30.59
C SER A 30 8.32 9.62 -30.96
N ALA A 31 8.20 10.53 -29.98
CA ALA A 31 7.89 11.93 -30.25
C ALA A 31 9.19 12.73 -30.37
N LYS A 32 9.44 13.31 -31.54
CA LYS A 32 10.61 14.15 -31.86
C LYS A 32 10.46 15.53 -31.22
N ILE A 33 11.14 15.77 -30.10
CA ILE A 33 11.50 17.12 -29.63
C ILE A 33 12.99 17.27 -29.87
N GLY A 34 13.36 18.25 -30.71
CA GLY A 34 14.72 18.48 -31.19
C GLY A 34 15.62 19.14 -30.14
N LEU A 35 16.08 18.38 -29.15
CA LEU A 35 17.12 18.77 -28.20
C LEU A 35 18.47 18.18 -28.66
N SER A 36 19.56 18.98 -28.56
CA SER A 36 20.91 18.52 -28.93
C SER A 36 21.39 17.41 -28.00
N ARG A 37 22.38 16.61 -28.46
CA ARG A 37 22.99 15.56 -27.61
C ARG A 37 23.63 16.14 -26.34
N HIS A 38 24.05 17.39 -26.37
CA HIS A 38 24.68 18.04 -25.22
C HIS A 38 23.65 18.40 -24.13
N ASP A 39 22.46 18.87 -24.53
CA ASP A 39 21.37 19.23 -23.60
C ASP A 39 20.79 17.99 -22.91
N ARG A 40 20.78 16.84 -23.60
CA ARG A 40 20.36 15.56 -23.01
C ARG A 40 21.34 15.03 -21.97
N GLN A 41 22.63 15.31 -22.14
CA GLN A 41 23.67 14.85 -21.22
C GLN A 41 23.75 15.67 -19.94
N GLN A 42 23.38 16.96 -19.98
CA GLN A 42 23.33 17.82 -18.82
C GLN A 42 22.05 17.61 -17.97
N MET A 43 20.92 17.22 -18.57
CA MET A 43 19.70 16.90 -17.80
C MET A 43 19.77 15.57 -17.06
N ILE A 44 20.74 14.69 -17.37
CA ILE A 44 20.91 13.38 -16.71
C ILE A 44 21.77 13.48 -15.44
N THR A 45 22.45 14.60 -15.21
CA THR A 45 23.43 14.74 -14.11
C THR A 45 22.92 15.45 -12.86
N GLU A 46 21.67 15.93 -12.81
CA GLU A 46 21.15 16.73 -11.70
C GLU A 46 20.02 16.08 -10.87
N PHE A 47 19.60 14.87 -11.21
CA PHE A 47 18.69 14.11 -10.33
C PHE A 47 19.47 12.99 -9.64
N PRO A 48 19.34 12.85 -8.30
CA PRO A 48 19.84 11.65 -7.64
C PRO A 48 19.22 10.44 -8.34
N ARG A 49 20.06 9.51 -8.76
CA ARG A 49 19.64 8.27 -9.43
C ARG A 49 18.65 7.58 -8.50
N ALA A 50 17.41 7.36 -8.96
CA ALA A 50 16.46 6.57 -8.21
C ALA A 50 17.13 5.24 -7.82
N PRO A 51 17.08 4.82 -6.55
CA PRO A 51 17.69 3.57 -6.12
C PRO A 51 17.09 2.42 -6.94
N ASP A 52 17.90 1.40 -7.22
CA ASP A 52 17.48 0.21 -7.97
C ASP A 52 16.34 -0.49 -7.20
N ASN A 53 15.35 -1.03 -7.91
CA ASN A 53 14.18 -1.74 -7.32
C ASN A 53 14.58 -2.78 -6.27
N ALA A 54 15.70 -3.46 -6.46
CA ALA A 54 16.26 -4.41 -5.51
C ALA A 54 16.74 -3.73 -4.21
N GLU A 55 17.34 -2.54 -4.31
CA GLU A 55 17.84 -1.78 -3.17
C GLU A 55 16.71 -1.18 -2.34
N LEU A 56 15.66 -0.65 -2.97
CA LEU A 56 14.45 -0.17 -2.29
C LEU A 56 13.71 -1.29 -1.58
N THR A 57 13.53 -2.43 -2.23
CA THR A 57 12.92 -3.62 -1.63
C THR A 57 13.72 -4.08 -0.41
N GLU A 58 15.06 -4.06 -0.49
CA GLU A 58 15.93 -4.43 0.62
C GLU A 58 15.88 -3.37 1.75
N THR A 59 15.85 -2.07 1.43
CA THR A 59 15.72 -1.00 2.42
C THR A 59 14.39 -1.11 3.17
N ASN A 60 13.29 -1.33 2.44
CA ASN A 60 11.98 -1.56 3.02
C ASN A 60 11.96 -2.81 3.90
N ARG A 61 12.53 -3.92 3.44
CA ARG A 61 12.63 -5.15 4.21
C ARG A 61 13.46 -4.96 5.48
N ARG A 62 14.61 -4.29 5.40
CA ARG A 62 15.45 -3.97 6.58
C ARG A 62 14.72 -3.12 7.63
N PHE A 63 13.80 -2.27 7.20
CA PHE A 63 13.00 -1.47 8.13
C PHE A 63 11.82 -2.28 8.69
N TYR A 64 11.01 -2.88 7.82
CA TYR A 64 9.72 -3.46 8.21
C TYR A 64 9.83 -4.85 8.84
N ASP A 65 10.77 -5.71 8.43
CA ASP A 65 10.90 -7.04 9.03
C ASP A 65 11.21 -7.00 10.54
N PRO A 66 12.17 -6.18 11.04
CA PRO A 66 12.35 -6.00 12.48
C PRO A 66 11.13 -5.39 13.17
N LEU A 67 10.43 -4.44 12.49
CA LEU A 67 9.21 -3.83 13.02
C LEU A 67 8.13 -4.88 13.25
N TRP A 68 7.87 -5.71 12.26
CA TRP A 68 6.81 -6.70 12.32
C TRP A 68 7.18 -7.92 13.17
N ARG A 69 8.46 -8.27 13.29
CA ARG A 69 8.91 -9.37 14.15
C ARG A 69 8.47 -9.17 15.60
N ASP A 70 8.58 -7.96 16.12
CA ASP A 70 8.26 -7.64 17.53
C ASP A 70 6.86 -7.03 17.71
N ALA A 71 6.20 -6.65 16.63
CA ALA A 71 4.87 -6.06 16.65
C ALA A 71 3.79 -7.12 16.99
N ARG A 72 2.69 -6.65 17.58
CA ARG A 72 1.44 -7.40 17.71
C ARG A 72 0.48 -6.94 16.65
N LEU A 73 -0.33 -7.86 16.15
CA LEU A 73 -1.44 -7.51 15.27
C LEU A 73 -2.38 -6.54 16.00
N VAL A 74 -2.72 -5.46 15.34
CA VAL A 74 -3.71 -4.48 15.81
C VAL A 74 -5.00 -4.73 15.05
N GLU A 75 -6.07 -4.97 15.79
CA GLU A 75 -7.37 -5.23 15.19
C GLU A 75 -7.90 -4.00 14.44
N PRO A 76 -8.50 -4.17 13.25
CA PRO A 76 -8.98 -3.07 12.40
C PRO A 76 -9.95 -2.11 13.10
N GLN A 77 -10.75 -2.64 14.02
CA GLN A 77 -11.74 -1.87 14.81
C GLN A 77 -11.12 -0.79 15.68
N ARG A 78 -9.83 -0.86 15.93
CA ARG A 78 -9.10 0.11 16.76
C ARG A 78 -8.71 1.39 15.97
N PHE A 79 -8.72 1.33 14.64
CA PHE A 79 -8.36 2.46 13.81
C PHE A 79 -9.55 3.39 13.57
N ASN A 80 -9.26 4.70 13.43
CA ASN A 80 -10.27 5.69 13.07
C ASN A 80 -10.88 5.46 11.68
N THR A 81 -10.22 4.67 10.83
CA THR A 81 -10.74 4.23 9.53
C THR A 81 -11.88 3.21 9.64
N TRP A 82 -12.07 2.56 10.80
CA TRP A 82 -13.01 1.46 10.94
C TRP A 82 -14.47 1.80 10.55
N PRO A 83 -15.05 2.96 10.92
CA PRO A 83 -16.40 3.30 10.48
C PRO A 83 -16.56 3.32 8.96
N LEU A 84 -15.56 3.83 8.24
CA LEU A 84 -15.52 3.82 6.78
C LEU A 84 -15.33 2.38 6.26
N VAL A 85 -14.28 1.70 6.74
CA VAL A 85 -13.94 0.34 6.29
C VAL A 85 -15.09 -0.62 6.53
N SER A 86 -15.75 -0.57 7.69
CA SER A 86 -16.91 -1.43 8.00
C SER A 86 -18.06 -1.22 7.01
N SER A 87 -18.29 0.01 6.57
CA SER A 87 -19.31 0.32 5.57
C SER A 87 -18.95 -0.21 4.17
N LEU A 88 -17.68 -0.21 3.81
CA LEU A 88 -17.18 -0.79 2.54
C LEU A 88 -17.24 -2.32 2.60
N VAL A 89 -16.79 -2.91 3.70
CA VAL A 89 -16.82 -4.36 3.96
C VAL A 89 -18.25 -4.91 3.88
N ALA A 90 -19.23 -4.18 4.42
CA ALA A 90 -20.64 -4.61 4.37
C ALA A 90 -21.20 -4.72 2.93
N LYS A 91 -20.55 -4.08 1.96
CA LYS A 91 -20.95 -4.07 0.53
C LYS A 91 -20.10 -4.99 -0.34
N ALA A 92 -18.98 -5.51 0.20
CA ALA A 92 -18.02 -6.29 -0.54
C ALA A 92 -18.10 -7.78 -0.17
N HIS A 93 -18.15 -8.63 -1.17
CA HIS A 93 -18.12 -10.10 -1.00
C HIS A 93 -16.68 -10.63 -0.97
N SER A 94 -15.79 -10.01 -1.74
CA SER A 94 -14.38 -10.40 -1.86
C SER A 94 -13.49 -9.20 -1.56
N ARG A 95 -12.46 -9.40 -0.71
CA ARG A 95 -11.66 -8.31 -0.16
C ARG A 95 -10.19 -8.67 -0.17
N LEU A 96 -9.36 -7.72 -0.62
CA LEU A 96 -7.90 -7.79 -0.61
C LEU A 96 -7.31 -6.59 0.11
N GLU A 97 -6.33 -6.83 0.97
CA GLU A 97 -5.44 -5.77 1.46
C GLU A 97 -4.00 -6.09 1.09
N VAL A 98 -3.31 -5.10 0.50
CA VAL A 98 -1.91 -5.19 0.09
C VAL A 98 -1.04 -4.47 1.10
N ALA A 99 0.04 -5.13 1.52
CA ALA A 99 1.03 -4.65 2.49
C ALA A 99 0.44 -4.20 3.85
N PRO A 100 -0.44 -5.00 4.49
CA PRO A 100 -1.05 -4.63 5.77
C PRO A 100 -0.03 -4.57 6.93
N GLY A 101 1.12 -5.21 6.80
CA GLY A 101 2.00 -5.50 7.91
C GLY A 101 1.23 -6.22 9.03
N LEU A 102 1.28 -5.68 10.25
CA LEU A 102 0.46 -6.14 11.39
C LEU A 102 -0.57 -5.10 11.83
N ARG A 103 -0.99 -4.26 10.90
CA ARG A 103 -1.99 -3.19 11.11
C ARG A 103 -3.04 -3.20 10.00
N PRO A 104 -3.69 -4.36 9.75
CA PRO A 104 -4.68 -4.43 8.70
C PRO A 104 -5.81 -3.43 8.93
N ARG A 105 -6.32 -2.89 7.84
CA ARG A 105 -7.53 -2.06 7.83
C ARG A 105 -8.76 -2.93 7.61
N LEU A 106 -8.61 -4.02 6.83
CA LEU A 106 -9.67 -4.99 6.60
C LEU A 106 -9.76 -6.02 7.76
N PRO A 107 -10.94 -6.58 8.02
CA PRO A 107 -11.09 -7.69 8.95
C PRO A 107 -10.19 -8.85 8.57
N VAL A 108 -9.53 -9.46 9.55
CA VAL A 108 -8.67 -10.63 9.33
C VAL A 108 -9.48 -11.78 8.75
N GLU A 109 -10.67 -11.99 9.26
CA GLU A 109 -11.59 -13.02 8.78
C GLU A 109 -12.26 -12.60 7.47
N GLY A 110 -12.22 -13.47 6.48
CA GLY A 110 -12.88 -13.30 5.17
C GLY A 110 -12.22 -12.24 4.27
N SER A 111 -10.98 -11.83 4.55
CA SER A 111 -10.17 -10.99 3.67
C SER A 111 -8.90 -11.73 3.25
N HIS A 112 -8.38 -11.39 2.07
CA HIS A 112 -7.07 -11.83 1.60
C HIS A 112 -6.03 -10.74 1.88
N PHE A 113 -4.80 -11.18 2.15
CA PHE A 113 -3.68 -10.29 2.44
C PHE A 113 -2.47 -10.69 1.61
N VAL A 114 -1.75 -9.71 1.08
CA VAL A 114 -0.46 -9.90 0.41
C VAL A 114 0.55 -8.94 1.04
N ASP A 115 1.71 -9.47 1.44
CA ASP A 115 2.78 -8.67 2.01
C ASP A 115 4.14 -9.21 1.57
N LEU A 116 5.15 -8.34 1.47
CA LEU A 116 6.53 -8.73 1.21
C LEU A 116 7.26 -9.26 2.47
N SER A 117 6.73 -8.96 3.66
CA SER A 117 7.34 -9.32 4.95
C SER A 117 6.90 -10.71 5.40
N GLU A 118 7.85 -11.67 5.40
CA GLU A 118 7.60 -13.00 5.95
C GLU A 118 7.10 -12.98 7.40
N PRO A 119 7.68 -12.16 8.33
CA PRO A 119 7.16 -12.05 9.69
C PRO A 119 5.71 -11.57 9.78
N ALA A 120 5.29 -10.65 8.90
CA ALA A 120 3.92 -10.18 8.85
C ALA A 120 2.97 -11.28 8.37
N VAL A 121 3.28 -11.92 7.24
CA VAL A 121 2.49 -13.03 6.68
C VAL A 121 2.36 -14.17 7.68
N ALA A 122 3.47 -14.62 8.30
CA ALA A 122 3.44 -15.69 9.29
C ALA A 122 2.51 -15.39 10.46
N LYS A 123 2.51 -14.15 10.96
CA LYS A 123 1.64 -13.74 12.07
C LYS A 123 0.17 -13.58 11.65
N LEU A 124 -0.09 -13.14 10.44
CA LEU A 124 -1.45 -13.12 9.90
C LEU A 124 -1.99 -14.54 9.73
N CYS A 125 -1.20 -15.46 9.15
CA CYS A 125 -1.57 -16.88 9.05
C CYS A 125 -1.82 -17.52 10.42
N ALA A 126 -1.02 -17.18 11.44
CA ALA A 126 -1.24 -17.66 12.82
C ALA A 126 -2.56 -17.18 13.44
N ARG A 127 -3.21 -16.17 12.84
CA ARG A 127 -4.55 -15.67 13.21
C ARG A 127 -5.63 -16.16 12.23
N ALA A 128 -5.34 -17.23 11.50
CA ALA A 128 -6.19 -17.82 10.48
C ALA A 128 -6.58 -16.87 9.33
N ALA A 129 -5.73 -15.85 9.06
CA ALA A 129 -5.90 -15.00 7.88
C ALA A 129 -5.51 -15.76 6.61
N SER A 130 -6.18 -15.46 5.50
CA SER A 130 -5.73 -15.84 4.16
C SER A 130 -4.64 -14.86 3.73
N ALA A 131 -3.37 -15.16 4.01
CA ALA A 131 -2.24 -14.28 3.73
C ALA A 131 -1.17 -15.00 2.93
N SER A 132 -0.55 -14.29 1.97
CA SER A 132 0.51 -14.80 1.11
C SER A 132 1.64 -13.80 0.94
N LEU A 133 2.86 -14.31 0.70
CA LEU A 133 3.98 -13.49 0.27
C LEU A 133 3.77 -13.05 -1.19
N GLY A 134 3.99 -11.77 -1.47
CA GLY A 134 3.89 -11.24 -2.82
C GLY A 134 4.19 -9.75 -2.90
N SER A 135 4.43 -9.28 -4.12
CA SER A 135 4.62 -7.88 -4.44
C SER A 135 3.33 -7.25 -4.93
N ILE A 136 3.12 -5.97 -4.63
CA ILE A 136 2.04 -5.17 -5.20
C ILE A 136 2.12 -5.07 -6.73
N THR A 137 3.31 -5.22 -7.31
CA THR A 137 3.55 -5.20 -8.77
C THR A 137 3.33 -6.54 -9.46
N ALA A 138 2.98 -7.60 -8.70
CA ALA A 138 2.71 -8.94 -9.22
C ALA A 138 1.80 -9.69 -8.24
N LEU A 139 0.53 -9.28 -8.19
CA LEU A 139 -0.46 -9.86 -7.27
C LEU A 139 -0.91 -11.25 -7.76
N PRO A 140 -0.91 -12.28 -6.89
CA PRO A 140 -1.19 -13.67 -7.29
C PRO A 140 -2.69 -13.95 -7.41
N PHE A 141 -3.45 -13.06 -8.02
CA PHE A 141 -4.90 -13.16 -8.15
C PHE A 141 -5.36 -12.90 -9.59
N SER A 142 -6.52 -13.43 -9.94
CA SER A 142 -7.15 -13.20 -11.24
C SER A 142 -7.67 -11.76 -11.38
N ASP A 143 -7.90 -11.34 -12.63
CA ASP A 143 -8.51 -10.05 -12.95
C ASP A 143 -9.90 -9.96 -12.32
N GLY A 144 -10.22 -8.81 -11.74
CA GLY A 144 -11.52 -8.52 -11.14
C GLY A 144 -11.89 -9.42 -9.96
N ALA A 145 -10.92 -10.02 -9.27
CA ALA A 145 -11.19 -10.95 -8.17
C ALA A 145 -11.80 -10.31 -6.93
N PHE A 146 -11.67 -8.98 -6.74
CA PHE A 146 -12.04 -8.33 -5.50
C PHE A 146 -12.95 -7.12 -5.68
N ASP A 147 -14.04 -7.09 -4.91
CA ASP A 147 -14.97 -5.94 -4.84
C ASP A 147 -14.39 -4.79 -4.01
N LEU A 148 -13.47 -5.08 -3.08
CA LEU A 148 -12.77 -4.11 -2.26
C LEU A 148 -11.28 -4.44 -2.22
N VAL A 149 -10.47 -3.50 -2.68
CA VAL A 149 -9.02 -3.52 -2.58
C VAL A 149 -8.55 -2.42 -1.63
N CYS A 150 -7.67 -2.74 -0.71
CA CYS A 150 -7.10 -1.80 0.26
C CYS A 150 -5.58 -1.74 0.07
N ALA A 151 -5.04 -0.54 -0.18
CA ALA A 151 -3.61 -0.26 -0.38
C ALA A 151 -3.27 1.05 0.34
N VAL A 152 -3.06 0.98 1.66
CA VAL A 152 -2.82 2.14 2.53
C VAL A 152 -1.34 2.24 2.83
N ASP A 153 -0.74 3.40 2.50
CA ASP A 153 0.67 3.72 2.76
C ASP A 153 1.64 2.68 2.16
N ILE A 154 1.45 2.36 0.88
CA ILE A 154 2.30 1.37 0.19
C ILE A 154 2.79 1.84 -1.17
N VAL A 155 2.00 2.55 -1.98
CA VAL A 155 2.37 2.89 -3.37
C VAL A 155 3.55 3.85 -3.43
N GLU A 156 3.73 4.70 -2.42
CA GLU A 156 4.89 5.59 -2.25
C GLU A 156 6.21 4.84 -2.01
N HIS A 157 6.15 3.59 -1.58
CA HIS A 157 7.32 2.74 -1.33
C HIS A 157 7.75 1.91 -2.55
N VAL A 158 7.02 1.99 -3.64
CA VAL A 158 7.23 1.14 -4.82
C VAL A 158 7.82 1.97 -5.95
N ASP A 159 8.99 1.58 -6.46
CA ASP A 159 9.62 2.30 -7.57
C ASP A 159 8.77 2.21 -8.86
N ASP A 160 8.32 1.01 -9.20
CA ASP A 160 7.38 0.74 -10.30
C ASP A 160 5.93 1.07 -9.91
N GLU A 161 5.62 2.38 -9.83
CA GLU A 161 4.29 2.88 -9.52
C GLU A 161 3.24 2.42 -10.54
N ASP A 162 3.62 2.44 -11.82
CA ASP A 162 2.73 2.06 -12.91
C ASP A 162 2.36 0.58 -12.82
N GLY A 163 3.32 -0.28 -12.51
CA GLY A 163 3.08 -1.68 -12.24
C GLY A 163 2.16 -1.89 -11.04
N ALA A 164 2.38 -1.15 -9.95
CA ALA A 164 1.56 -1.25 -8.74
C ALA A 164 0.10 -0.83 -9.02
N LEU A 165 -0.12 0.32 -9.63
CA LEU A 165 -1.47 0.80 -9.95
C LEU A 165 -2.18 -0.06 -10.99
N SER A 166 -1.44 -0.59 -11.97
CA SER A 166 -1.94 -1.55 -12.95
C SER A 166 -2.45 -2.82 -12.27
N GLU A 167 -1.70 -3.39 -11.34
CA GLU A 167 -2.09 -4.59 -10.62
C GLU A 167 -3.28 -4.35 -9.67
N LEU A 168 -3.28 -3.22 -8.93
CA LEU A 168 -4.43 -2.83 -8.12
C LEU A 168 -5.70 -2.68 -8.97
N SER A 169 -5.56 -2.06 -10.15
CA SER A 169 -6.67 -1.97 -11.11
C SER A 169 -7.06 -3.34 -11.63
N ARG A 170 -6.12 -4.17 -12.04
CA ARG A 170 -6.39 -5.49 -12.61
C ARG A 170 -7.18 -6.38 -11.65
N VAL A 171 -6.77 -6.45 -10.39
CA VAL A 171 -7.43 -7.34 -9.40
C VAL A 171 -8.75 -6.76 -8.85
N CYS A 172 -8.95 -5.44 -8.94
CA CYS A 172 -10.20 -4.80 -8.54
C CYS A 172 -11.31 -5.09 -9.58
N ALA A 173 -12.47 -5.51 -9.14
CA ALA A 173 -13.62 -5.78 -10.01
C ALA A 173 -14.15 -4.49 -10.64
N ALA A 174 -14.79 -4.58 -11.79
CA ALA A 174 -15.53 -3.45 -12.38
C ALA A 174 -16.61 -2.97 -11.40
N GLY A 175 -16.65 -1.68 -11.13
CA GLY A 175 -17.50 -1.10 -10.07
C GLY A 175 -17.02 -1.40 -8.64
N GLY A 176 -15.89 -2.08 -8.46
CA GLY A 176 -15.27 -2.33 -7.15
C GLY A 176 -14.66 -1.06 -6.55
N ALA A 177 -14.35 -1.11 -5.26
CA ALA A 177 -13.75 0.00 -4.53
C ALA A 177 -12.25 -0.22 -4.29
N LEU A 178 -11.47 0.84 -4.43
CA LEU A 178 -10.09 0.94 -3.95
C LEU A 178 -10.04 1.93 -2.78
N LEU A 179 -9.57 1.48 -1.63
CA LEU A 179 -9.20 2.32 -0.50
C LEU A 179 -7.68 2.50 -0.53
N ILE A 180 -7.22 3.71 -0.78
CA ILE A 180 -5.79 4.04 -0.91
C ILE A 180 -5.44 5.25 -0.05
N ALA A 181 -4.27 5.22 0.60
CA ALA A 181 -3.70 6.40 1.24
C ALA A 181 -2.28 6.63 0.75
N VAL A 182 -1.94 7.91 0.58
CA VAL A 182 -0.60 8.33 0.12
C VAL A 182 -0.22 9.69 0.71
N PRO A 183 1.09 9.96 0.91
CA PRO A 183 1.59 11.26 1.31
C PRO A 183 1.53 12.26 0.15
N LEU A 184 1.16 13.50 0.47
CA LEU A 184 1.04 14.60 -0.49
C LEU A 184 2.23 15.57 -0.41
N HIS A 185 2.33 16.42 -1.44
CA HIS A 185 3.28 17.52 -1.57
C HIS A 185 4.75 17.09 -1.54
N PRO A 186 5.37 16.85 -2.71
CA PRO A 186 6.81 16.57 -2.82
C PRO A 186 7.69 17.62 -2.15
N SER A 187 7.25 18.88 -2.11
CA SER A 187 7.93 19.98 -1.42
C SER A 187 8.00 19.84 0.10
N ARG A 188 7.17 18.95 0.68
CA ARG A 188 7.14 18.64 2.12
C ARG A 188 7.94 17.38 2.48
N TRP A 189 8.86 16.97 1.61
CA TRP A 189 9.75 15.84 1.88
C TRP A 189 10.54 16.04 3.17
N THR A 190 10.64 15.00 3.97
CA THR A 190 11.31 15.04 5.28
C THR A 190 12.33 13.90 5.39
N PRO A 191 13.30 13.97 6.30
CA PRO A 191 14.20 12.85 6.60
C PRO A 191 13.46 11.56 7.02
N PHE A 192 12.21 11.67 7.44
CA PHE A 192 11.39 10.49 7.75
C PHE A 192 11.02 9.72 6.47
N ASP A 193 10.75 10.42 5.37
CA ASP A 193 10.45 9.79 4.08
C ASP A 193 11.64 8.93 3.61
N ASP A 194 12.86 9.47 3.69
CA ASP A 194 14.08 8.71 3.38
C ASP A 194 14.25 7.51 4.33
N PHE A 195 13.97 7.70 5.61
CA PHE A 195 14.18 6.69 6.63
C PHE A 195 13.24 5.48 6.47
N VAL A 196 11.98 5.71 6.08
CA VAL A 196 11.01 4.63 5.83
C VAL A 196 11.07 4.08 4.40
N GLY A 197 11.86 4.72 3.52
CA GLY A 197 12.07 4.28 2.14
C GLY A 197 10.93 4.69 1.21
N HIS A 198 10.42 5.91 1.34
CA HIS A 198 9.54 6.48 0.34
C HIS A 198 10.31 6.74 -0.95
N CYS A 199 9.70 6.49 -2.09
CA CYS A 199 10.19 6.87 -3.42
C CYS A 199 9.62 8.23 -3.83
N ARG A 200 8.44 8.59 -3.32
CA ARG A 200 7.68 9.77 -3.75
C ARG A 200 6.68 10.27 -2.71
N ARG A 201 6.28 11.51 -2.92
CA ARG A 201 5.06 12.13 -2.43
C ARG A 201 4.28 12.66 -3.63
N TYR A 202 2.99 12.83 -3.52
CA TYR A 202 2.11 13.15 -4.63
C TYR A 202 1.69 14.62 -4.66
N GLU A 203 1.79 15.27 -5.82
CA GLU A 203 0.99 16.46 -6.06
C GLU A 203 -0.49 16.06 -6.20
N PRO A 204 -1.43 16.74 -5.52
CA PRO A 204 -2.84 16.33 -5.49
C PRO A 204 -3.45 16.14 -6.87
N GLN A 205 -3.20 17.07 -7.80
CA GLN A 205 -3.73 16.99 -9.15
C GLN A 205 -3.13 15.79 -9.92
N ARG A 206 -1.82 15.57 -9.78
CA ARG A 206 -1.14 14.45 -10.43
C ARG A 206 -1.61 13.10 -9.91
N LEU A 207 -1.94 13.00 -8.63
CA LEU A 207 -2.54 11.80 -8.04
C LEU A 207 -3.90 11.48 -8.69
N LEU A 208 -4.77 12.48 -8.87
CA LEU A 208 -6.07 12.30 -9.52
C LEU A 208 -5.93 11.84 -10.97
N GLU A 209 -5.03 12.46 -11.74
CA GLU A 209 -4.73 12.08 -13.11
C GLU A 209 -4.26 10.63 -13.17
N LYS A 210 -3.31 10.26 -12.30
CA LYS A 210 -2.75 8.92 -12.22
C LYS A 210 -3.83 7.87 -11.91
N LEU A 211 -4.64 8.09 -10.89
CA LEU A 211 -5.75 7.19 -10.56
C LEU A 211 -6.72 7.04 -11.73
N SER A 212 -7.02 8.14 -12.44
CA SER A 212 -7.89 8.12 -13.61
C SER A 212 -7.30 7.34 -14.78
N GLU A 213 -5.98 7.41 -15.02
CA GLU A 213 -5.25 6.62 -16.03
C GLU A 213 -5.47 5.12 -15.83
N TYR A 214 -5.58 4.67 -14.57
CA TYR A 214 -5.86 3.27 -14.21
C TYR A 214 -7.34 2.95 -13.98
N GLY A 215 -8.24 3.85 -14.41
CA GLY A 215 -9.68 3.63 -14.40
C GLY A 215 -10.35 3.84 -13.04
N PHE A 216 -9.71 4.56 -12.12
CA PHE A 216 -10.29 4.90 -10.83
C PHE A 216 -10.80 6.33 -10.79
N THR A 217 -11.99 6.53 -10.21
CA THR A 217 -12.56 7.84 -9.91
C THR A 217 -12.67 7.99 -8.40
N VAL A 218 -12.21 9.13 -7.86
CA VAL A 218 -12.30 9.41 -6.42
C VAL A 218 -13.75 9.75 -6.05
N GLU A 219 -14.35 8.93 -5.18
CA GLU A 219 -15.70 9.15 -4.63
C GLU A 219 -15.68 10.01 -3.38
N SER A 220 -14.69 9.81 -2.52
CA SER A 220 -14.54 10.59 -1.30
C SER A 220 -13.11 10.54 -0.78
N SER A 221 -12.79 11.52 0.04
CA SER A 221 -11.46 11.67 0.64
C SER A 221 -11.53 12.15 2.09
N ALA A 222 -10.48 11.90 2.84
CA ALA A 222 -10.31 12.41 4.19
C ALA A 222 -8.84 12.73 4.47
N VAL A 223 -8.59 13.67 5.37
CA VAL A 223 -7.25 13.88 5.94
C VAL A 223 -6.86 12.63 6.72
N TYR A 224 -5.67 12.12 6.42
CA TYR A 224 -5.15 10.89 7.00
C TYR A 224 -3.75 11.12 7.59
N GLY A 225 -3.21 10.08 8.25
CA GLY A 225 -1.88 10.12 8.83
C GLY A 225 -1.84 10.53 10.31
N MET A 226 -0.74 10.16 10.95
CA MET A 226 -0.48 10.44 12.37
C MET A 226 0.84 11.19 12.56
N GLN A 227 1.30 11.93 11.55
CA GLN A 227 2.57 12.63 11.67
C GLN A 227 2.49 13.72 12.76
N PRO A 228 3.47 13.78 13.68
CA PRO A 228 3.53 14.85 14.65
C PRO A 228 3.81 16.17 13.92
N LYS A 229 3.03 17.20 14.21
CA LYS A 229 3.21 18.55 13.63
C LYS A 229 4.51 19.23 14.05
N SER A 230 5.27 18.65 14.98
CA SER A 230 6.52 19.22 15.52
C SER A 230 7.73 18.56 14.90
N SER A 231 8.52 19.31 14.12
CA SER A 231 9.80 18.87 13.57
C SER A 231 10.76 18.36 14.66
N ARG A 232 10.80 19.00 15.83
CA ARG A 232 11.67 18.58 16.95
C ARG A 232 11.34 17.19 17.50
N LEU A 233 10.05 16.81 17.53
CA LEU A 233 9.64 15.46 17.96
C LEU A 233 9.98 14.42 16.87
N LEU A 234 9.87 14.79 15.61
CA LEU A 234 10.31 13.95 14.49
C LEU A 234 11.82 13.73 14.55
N ASP A 235 12.60 14.80 14.69
CA ASP A 235 14.07 14.73 14.76
C ASP A 235 14.53 13.87 15.95
N LEU A 236 13.91 14.03 17.13
CA LEU A 236 14.20 13.20 18.30
C LEU A 236 13.83 11.74 18.06
N GLY A 237 12.69 11.49 17.44
CA GLY A 237 12.23 10.14 17.09
C GLY A 237 13.18 9.46 16.10
N LEU A 238 13.58 10.18 15.05
CA LEU A 238 14.54 9.70 14.05
C LEU A 238 15.92 9.45 14.67
N TRP A 239 16.43 10.38 15.49
CA TRP A 239 17.68 10.18 16.20
C TRP A 239 17.63 8.93 17.08
N TRP A 240 16.53 8.70 17.79
CA TRP A 240 16.37 7.52 18.63
C TRP A 240 16.28 6.24 17.81
N LEU A 241 15.55 6.24 16.71
CA LEU A 241 15.44 5.11 15.78
C LEU A 241 16.79 4.76 15.11
N THR A 242 17.63 5.76 14.81
CA THR A 242 18.96 5.53 14.24
C THR A 242 19.96 4.99 15.26
N HIS A 243 19.98 5.53 16.49
CA HIS A 243 21.01 5.18 17.48
C HIS A 243 20.60 4.03 18.42
N HIS A 244 19.30 3.80 18.64
CA HIS A 244 18.78 2.82 19.58
C HIS A 244 17.61 2.02 18.99
N ARG A 245 17.75 1.57 17.76
CA ARG A 245 16.68 0.98 16.93
C ARG A 245 15.81 -0.03 17.68
N GLN A 246 16.39 -1.05 18.32
CA GLN A 246 15.61 -2.09 19.01
C GLN A 246 14.75 -1.52 20.15
N ARG A 247 15.34 -0.62 20.96
CA ARG A 247 14.59 0.03 22.06
C ARG A 247 13.50 0.95 21.51
N ALA A 248 13.81 1.75 20.49
CA ALA A 248 12.87 2.65 19.84
C ALA A 248 11.69 1.88 19.22
N MET A 249 11.96 0.77 18.51
CA MET A 249 10.93 -0.09 17.93
C MET A 249 10.07 -0.77 19.00
N TRP A 250 10.67 -1.20 20.11
CA TRP A 250 9.91 -1.77 21.23
C TRP A 250 8.95 -0.72 21.83
N TRP A 251 9.45 0.50 22.12
CA TRP A 251 8.63 1.61 22.63
C TRP A 251 7.55 2.03 21.64
N TYR A 252 7.89 2.11 20.37
CA TYR A 252 6.93 2.43 19.32
C TYR A 252 5.78 1.44 19.29
N ASN A 253 6.06 0.14 19.27
CA ASN A 253 5.04 -0.89 19.19
C ASN A 253 4.25 -1.07 20.50
N ARG A 254 4.87 -0.85 21.67
CA ARG A 254 4.25 -1.14 22.98
C ARG A 254 3.59 0.06 23.63
N VAL A 255 4.01 1.26 23.30
CA VAL A 255 3.55 2.49 23.97
C VAL A 255 3.00 3.49 22.96
N MET A 256 3.82 3.93 22.01
CA MET A 256 3.44 5.05 21.14
C MET A 256 2.31 4.67 20.18
N MET A 257 2.35 3.49 19.58
CA MET A 257 1.33 3.02 18.66
C MET A 257 -0.03 2.80 19.36
N PRO A 258 -0.13 2.09 20.48
CA PRO A 258 -1.41 1.96 21.20
C PRO A 258 -2.00 3.30 21.66
N LEU A 259 -1.14 4.24 22.09
CA LEU A 259 -1.58 5.61 22.43
C LEU A 259 -2.03 6.37 21.18
N GLY A 260 -1.25 6.32 20.11
CA GLY A 260 -1.61 6.97 18.84
C GLY A 260 -2.97 6.50 18.33
N VAL A 261 -3.20 5.19 18.31
CA VAL A 261 -4.48 4.60 17.92
C VAL A 261 -5.64 5.05 18.81
N ARG A 262 -5.41 5.22 20.14
CA ARG A 262 -6.45 5.66 21.06
C ARG A 262 -6.82 7.14 20.88
N PHE A 263 -5.86 7.97 20.46
CA PHE A 263 -6.06 9.41 20.32
C PHE A 263 -6.22 9.86 18.86
N GLN A 264 -6.45 8.93 17.94
CA GLN A 264 -6.74 9.25 16.55
C GLN A 264 -7.99 10.15 16.47
N LYS A 265 -7.90 11.18 15.64
CA LYS A 265 -9.05 12.00 15.30
C LYS A 265 -10.02 11.19 14.43
N LYS A 266 -11.31 11.46 14.58
CA LYS A 266 -12.34 10.90 13.69
C LYS A 266 -12.04 11.35 12.26
N LEU A 267 -12.17 10.44 11.29
CA LEU A 267 -12.10 10.81 9.88
C LEU A 267 -13.30 11.67 9.51
N ASP A 268 -13.02 12.79 8.86
CA ASP A 268 -14.01 13.64 8.24
C ASP A 268 -14.00 13.37 6.73
N LEU A 269 -14.91 12.53 6.29
CA LEU A 269 -15.00 12.07 4.91
C LEU A 269 -15.76 13.11 4.08
N GLN A 270 -15.11 13.63 3.03
CA GLN A 270 -15.68 14.61 2.12
C GLN A 270 -15.90 13.99 0.73
N PRO A 271 -16.97 14.37 0.00
CA PRO A 271 -17.19 13.92 -1.37
C PRO A 271 -16.09 14.41 -2.31
N GLY A 272 -15.63 13.53 -3.22
CA GLY A 272 -14.55 13.83 -4.16
C GLY A 272 -13.21 14.06 -3.47
N MET A 273 -12.35 14.85 -4.09
CA MET A 273 -11.06 15.26 -3.51
C MET A 273 -11.26 16.50 -2.64
N LEU A 274 -10.83 16.42 -1.39
CA LEU A 274 -10.84 17.54 -0.44
C LEU A 274 -9.84 18.64 -0.87
N ASP A 275 -9.95 19.83 -0.28
CA ASP A 275 -8.89 20.83 -0.40
C ASP A 275 -7.62 20.31 0.28
N ALA A 276 -6.67 19.90 -0.55
CA ALA A 276 -5.43 19.27 -0.11
C ALA A 276 -4.30 20.27 0.19
N SER A 277 -4.53 21.58 0.10
CA SER A 277 -3.47 22.62 0.22
C SER A 277 -2.66 22.53 1.51
N ASP A 278 -3.26 22.07 2.62
CA ASP A 278 -2.60 21.88 3.92
C ASP A 278 -2.75 20.44 4.46
N VAL A 279 -2.75 19.47 3.57
CA VAL A 279 -2.90 18.05 3.91
C VAL A 279 -1.62 17.30 3.59
N ASP A 280 -0.98 16.71 4.59
CA ASP A 280 0.27 15.95 4.40
C ASP A 280 0.05 14.54 3.85
N GLU A 281 -1.11 13.95 4.12
CA GLU A 281 -1.45 12.59 3.75
C GLU A 281 -2.96 12.48 3.56
N VAL A 282 -3.39 11.82 2.50
CA VAL A 282 -4.81 11.69 2.14
C VAL A 282 -5.23 10.24 2.07
N LEU A 283 -6.42 9.93 2.59
CA LEU A 283 -7.11 8.67 2.36
C LEU A 283 -8.21 8.89 1.32
N LEU A 284 -8.21 8.07 0.28
CA LEU A 284 -9.15 8.13 -0.83
C LEU A 284 -9.98 6.85 -0.90
N VAL A 285 -11.26 7.00 -1.12
CA VAL A 285 -12.14 5.93 -1.60
C VAL A 285 -12.36 6.17 -3.08
N CYS A 286 -11.89 5.22 -3.89
CA CYS A 286 -11.99 5.30 -5.33
C CYS A 286 -12.93 4.21 -5.85
N ARG A 287 -13.61 4.47 -6.97
CA ARG A 287 -14.44 3.51 -7.68
C ARG A 287 -13.79 3.15 -9.00
N LYS A 288 -13.65 1.85 -9.27
CA LYS A 288 -13.21 1.38 -10.57
C LYS A 288 -14.34 1.54 -11.60
N ALA A 289 -14.03 2.11 -12.76
CA ALA A 289 -14.99 2.26 -13.84
C ALA A 289 -15.57 0.89 -14.23
N CYS A 290 -16.87 0.85 -14.48
CA CYS A 290 -17.49 -0.27 -15.16
C CYS A 290 -16.98 -0.29 -16.60
N GLN A 291 -16.39 -1.39 -17.06
CA GLN A 291 -16.10 -1.53 -18.49
C GLN A 291 -17.43 -1.41 -19.24
N ALA A 292 -17.54 -0.39 -20.10
CA ALA A 292 -18.66 -0.35 -21.03
C ALA A 292 -18.58 -1.65 -21.87
N LEU A 293 -19.64 -2.44 -21.85
CA LEU A 293 -19.78 -3.57 -22.78
C LEU A 293 -19.53 -3.03 -24.19
N PRO A 294 -18.68 -3.67 -25.02
CA PRO A 294 -18.52 -3.26 -26.40
C PRO A 294 -19.91 -3.29 -27.02
N THR A 295 -20.38 -2.11 -27.44
CA THR A 295 -21.61 -2.00 -28.20
C THR A 295 -21.37 -2.73 -29.51
N THR A 296 -21.71 -4.01 -29.58
CA THR A 296 -21.82 -4.71 -30.85
C THR A 296 -22.99 -4.07 -31.57
N LEU A 297 -22.69 -3.13 -32.46
CA LEU A 297 -23.62 -2.66 -33.46
C LEU A 297 -23.98 -3.83 -34.37
N PRO A 298 -25.26 -4.03 -34.65
CA PRO A 298 -25.74 -5.08 -35.54
C PRO A 298 -25.32 -4.87 -36.99
#